data_9794de036807c5a4d559a2cff690e6ea
#
_entry.id   9794de036807c5a4d559a2cff690e6ea
#
_cell.length_a   1.000
_cell.length_b   1.000
_cell.length_c   1.000
_cell.angle_alpha   90.00
_cell.angle_beta   90.00
_cell.angle_gamma   90.00
#
_symmetry.space_group_name_H-M   'P 1'
#
loop_
_entity.id
_entity.type
_entity.pdbx_description
1 polymer ?
#
loop_
_entity_poly.entity_id
_entity_poly.type
_entity_poly.pdbx_seq_one_letter_code
_entity_poly.pdbx_strand_id
1 'polypeptide(L)'
;MLAASAASIRFDMPQKKDSVPLPEDLRVLLTVIRKNGFAAAADELGLSPAYVSKRIQILETTLGTRLLHRTSRRVSLTEDGERVQRWALRILDDFQQLHDELSDAHDSPRGRLHLCSSFGFGRNHVAPAVSLLAERYPDLEIRLDLFDRVVDIINEGFDLEIRVGDDIPGQHIGRHLVSNRRVLCAAPGYLQRRGTPQKLDELQQHDCLVIKERDNAFGIWHLDRDGGQESVRVSGPLSSNNGEIVLQWALDGRGVLLRSLWDVKPLLEQGRLVQVLDDYSQSANVWAVYPTRLAHSGKLRACVEFLQAHFKGLSL
;
A
#
# COMPACT_ATOMS: atom_id res chain seq x y z
N MET A 1 -18.20 16.91 62.62
CA MET A 1 -18.48 15.51 62.24
C MET A 1 -19.10 15.51 60.87
N LEU A 2 -18.31 15.29 59.85
CA LEU A 2 -18.74 15.13 58.46
C LEU A 2 -18.25 13.76 58.00
N ALA A 3 -19.17 12.84 57.86
CA ALA A 3 -18.93 11.49 57.35
C ALA A 3 -18.94 11.54 55.82
N ALA A 4 -17.80 11.28 55.18
CA ALA A 4 -17.66 11.13 53.76
C ALA A 4 -18.16 9.73 53.33
N SER A 5 -19.24 9.72 52.51
CA SER A 5 -19.77 8.53 51.87
C SER A 5 -18.83 8.10 50.75
N ALA A 6 -18.16 6.97 50.90
CA ALA A 6 -17.43 6.29 49.85
C ALA A 6 -18.44 5.61 48.90
N ALA A 7 -18.69 6.25 47.77
CA ALA A 7 -19.43 5.60 46.67
C ALA A 7 -18.48 4.58 46.01
N SER A 8 -18.70 3.28 46.31
CA SER A 8 -18.03 2.19 45.57
C SER A 8 -18.61 2.13 44.16
N ILE A 9 -17.78 2.49 43.18
CA ILE A 9 -18.08 2.24 41.75
C ILE A 9 -18.06 0.72 41.57
N ARG A 10 -19.25 0.12 41.50
CA ARG A 10 -19.41 -1.25 41.05
C ARG A 10 -19.19 -1.23 39.54
N PHE A 11 -18.09 -1.79 39.06
CA PHE A 11 -17.95 -2.21 37.70
C PHE A 11 -18.92 -3.38 37.48
N ASP A 12 -20.05 -3.09 36.80
CA ASP A 12 -20.99 -4.09 36.37
C ASP A 12 -20.35 -4.88 35.23
N MET A 13 -19.85 -6.09 35.53
CA MET A 13 -19.26 -6.98 34.54
C MET A 13 -20.38 -7.44 33.60
N PRO A 14 -20.29 -7.19 32.27
CA PRO A 14 -21.36 -7.55 31.37
C PRO A 14 -21.60 -9.06 31.37
N GLN A 15 -22.87 -9.44 31.39
CA GLN A 15 -23.30 -10.84 31.33
C GLN A 15 -22.89 -11.47 30.01
N LYS A 16 -22.60 -12.73 29.98
CA LYS A 16 -22.08 -13.70 28.99
C LYS A 16 -22.34 -13.49 27.50
N LYS A 17 -23.06 -12.43 27.07
CA LYS A 17 -23.33 -12.08 25.66
C LYS A 17 -22.38 -11.01 25.08
N ASP A 18 -21.59 -10.34 25.90
CA ASP A 18 -20.68 -9.25 25.51
C ASP A 18 -19.20 -9.65 25.68
N SER A 19 -18.87 -10.93 25.53
CA SER A 19 -17.48 -11.36 25.60
C SER A 19 -16.73 -10.94 24.32
N VAL A 20 -15.69 -10.13 24.50
CA VAL A 20 -14.77 -9.73 23.44
C VAL A 20 -13.75 -10.85 23.20
N PRO A 21 -13.33 -11.13 21.97
CA PRO A 21 -12.25 -12.07 21.68
C PRO A 21 -10.98 -11.70 22.44
N LEU A 22 -10.31 -12.69 23.03
CA LEU A 22 -9.03 -12.45 23.70
C LEU A 22 -7.89 -12.41 22.67
N PRO A 23 -6.83 -11.60 22.90
CA PRO A 23 -5.64 -11.59 22.04
C PRO A 23 -5.02 -12.98 21.85
N GLU A 24 -5.07 -13.82 22.88
CA GLU A 24 -4.63 -15.21 22.80
C GLU A 24 -5.41 -16.03 21.77
N ASP A 25 -6.73 -15.86 21.69
CA ASP A 25 -7.58 -16.56 20.72
C ASP A 25 -7.22 -16.16 19.29
N LEU A 26 -6.97 -14.88 19.07
CA LEU A 26 -6.54 -14.34 17.77
C LEU A 26 -5.16 -14.90 17.39
N ARG A 27 -4.23 -14.98 18.34
CA ARG A 27 -2.89 -15.57 18.10
C ARG A 27 -3.00 -17.06 17.76
N VAL A 28 -3.82 -17.81 18.47
CA VAL A 28 -4.08 -19.22 18.19
C VAL A 28 -4.66 -19.38 16.77
N LEU A 29 -5.67 -18.58 16.39
CA LEU A 29 -6.25 -18.61 15.06
C LEU A 29 -5.19 -18.39 13.96
N LEU A 30 -4.39 -17.32 14.09
CA LEU A 30 -3.36 -17.00 13.10
C LEU A 30 -2.30 -18.10 12.99
N THR A 31 -1.95 -18.74 14.10
CA THR A 31 -0.98 -19.85 14.09
C THR A 31 -1.57 -21.10 13.41
N VAL A 32 -2.84 -21.42 13.67
CA VAL A 32 -3.54 -22.53 13.00
C VAL A 32 -3.61 -22.33 11.50
N ILE A 33 -3.90 -21.11 11.05
CA ILE A 33 -3.94 -20.75 9.63
C ILE A 33 -2.54 -20.91 9.01
N ARG A 34 -1.52 -20.33 9.61
CA ARG A 34 -0.14 -20.31 9.11
C ARG A 34 0.45 -21.73 9.02
N LYS A 35 0.18 -22.57 10.04
CA LYS A 35 0.66 -23.96 10.09
C LYS A 35 -0.23 -24.92 9.33
N ASN A 36 -1.37 -24.44 8.81
CA ASN A 36 -2.35 -25.25 8.09
C ASN A 36 -2.82 -26.49 8.89
N GLY A 37 -2.87 -26.39 10.24
CA GLY A 37 -3.28 -27.51 11.09
C GLY A 37 -3.22 -27.22 12.58
N PHE A 38 -4.10 -27.89 13.33
CA PHE A 38 -4.23 -27.72 14.78
C PHE A 38 -3.06 -28.33 15.56
N ALA A 39 -2.56 -29.51 15.13
CA ALA A 39 -1.43 -30.17 15.79
C ALA A 39 -0.13 -29.37 15.62
N ALA A 40 0.18 -28.97 14.39
CA ALA A 40 1.36 -28.16 14.10
C ALA A 40 1.33 -26.78 14.78
N ALA A 41 0.13 -26.19 14.94
CA ALA A 41 -0.03 -24.94 15.70
C ALA A 41 0.18 -25.17 17.20
N ALA A 42 -0.31 -26.27 17.72
CA ALA A 42 -0.13 -26.64 19.12
C ALA A 42 1.35 -26.84 19.48
N ASP A 43 2.09 -27.55 18.63
CA ASP A 43 3.53 -27.76 18.80
C ASP A 43 4.30 -26.43 18.84
N GLU A 44 3.99 -25.49 17.93
CA GLU A 44 4.66 -24.18 17.91
C GLU A 44 4.32 -23.31 19.11
N LEU A 45 3.07 -23.38 19.60
CA LEU A 45 2.61 -22.59 20.75
C LEU A 45 2.97 -23.21 22.09
N GLY A 46 3.53 -24.43 22.10
CA GLY A 46 3.79 -25.18 23.34
C GLY A 46 2.50 -25.59 24.07
N LEU A 47 1.40 -25.83 23.33
CA LEU A 47 0.07 -26.12 23.85
C LEU A 47 -0.38 -27.53 23.41
N SER A 48 -1.45 -28.06 24.05
CA SER A 48 -2.05 -29.30 23.54
C SER A 48 -2.99 -29.03 22.35
N PRO A 49 -3.11 -29.98 21.39
CA PRO A 49 -4.06 -29.83 20.25
C PRO A 49 -5.51 -29.68 20.72
N ALA A 50 -5.89 -30.30 21.85
CA ALA A 50 -7.21 -30.14 22.46
C ALA A 50 -7.45 -28.69 22.94
N TYR A 51 -6.44 -28.08 23.54
CA TYR A 51 -6.50 -26.67 23.98
C TYR A 51 -6.64 -25.72 22.80
N VAL A 52 -5.81 -25.87 21.77
CA VAL A 52 -5.89 -25.09 20.53
C VAL A 52 -7.30 -25.20 19.89
N SER A 53 -7.84 -26.41 19.80
CA SER A 53 -9.19 -26.63 19.26
C SER A 53 -10.28 -25.96 20.12
N LYS A 54 -10.14 -26.01 21.44
CA LYS A 54 -11.07 -25.36 22.38
C LYS A 54 -11.01 -23.83 22.25
N ARG A 55 -9.81 -23.22 22.09
CA ARG A 55 -9.65 -21.76 21.93
C ARG A 55 -10.33 -21.28 20.61
N ILE A 56 -10.14 -22.00 19.51
CA ILE A 56 -10.84 -21.69 18.24
C ILE A 56 -12.35 -21.79 18.42
N GLN A 57 -12.85 -22.83 19.09
CA GLN A 57 -14.28 -22.97 19.34
C GLN A 57 -14.84 -21.82 20.21
N ILE A 58 -14.10 -21.38 21.22
CA ILE A 58 -14.48 -20.21 22.03
C ILE A 58 -14.54 -18.96 21.17
N LEU A 59 -13.54 -18.73 20.31
CA LEU A 59 -13.50 -17.59 19.40
C LEU A 59 -14.69 -17.59 18.44
N GLU A 60 -14.97 -18.73 17.80
CA GLU A 60 -16.12 -18.90 16.90
C GLU A 60 -17.46 -18.66 17.64
N THR A 61 -17.56 -19.14 18.88
CA THR A 61 -18.77 -18.92 19.72
C THR A 61 -18.90 -17.45 20.11
N THR A 62 -17.81 -16.78 20.48
CA THR A 62 -17.78 -15.38 20.84
C THR A 62 -18.19 -14.48 19.68
N LEU A 63 -17.70 -14.78 18.48
CA LEU A 63 -18.00 -14.03 17.26
C LEU A 63 -19.32 -14.46 16.59
N GLY A 64 -19.93 -15.57 17.03
CA GLY A 64 -21.19 -16.08 16.49
C GLY A 64 -21.10 -16.64 15.07
N THR A 65 -19.90 -16.92 14.57
CA THR A 65 -19.69 -17.43 13.20
C THR A 65 -18.54 -18.44 13.15
N ARG A 66 -18.56 -19.32 12.14
CA ARG A 66 -17.45 -20.23 11.88
C ARG A 66 -16.38 -19.53 11.08
N LEU A 67 -15.13 -19.70 11.53
CA LEU A 67 -13.96 -19.09 10.90
C LEU A 67 -13.19 -20.09 10.03
N LEU A 68 -13.30 -21.39 10.36
CA LEU A 68 -12.56 -22.45 9.70
C LEU A 68 -13.49 -23.53 9.13
N HIS A 69 -13.23 -23.96 7.90
CA HIS A 69 -13.75 -25.20 7.36
C HIS A 69 -12.92 -26.36 7.90
N ARG A 70 -13.56 -27.25 8.65
CA ARG A 70 -12.91 -28.44 9.23
C ARG A 70 -13.05 -29.61 8.27
N THR A 71 -12.01 -29.89 7.49
CA THR A 71 -11.87 -31.18 6.81
C THR A 71 -10.78 -31.99 7.51
N SER A 72 -10.84 -33.33 7.41
CA SER A 72 -9.88 -34.22 8.08
C SER A 72 -8.41 -34.06 7.61
N ARG A 73 -8.15 -33.29 6.55
CA ARG A 73 -6.83 -33.17 5.93
C ARG A 73 -6.30 -31.75 5.76
N ARG A 74 -7.15 -30.72 5.82
CA ARG A 74 -6.71 -29.31 5.65
C ARG A 74 -7.60 -28.36 6.43
N VAL A 75 -6.99 -27.29 6.91
CA VAL A 75 -7.69 -26.14 7.48
C VAL A 75 -7.81 -25.08 6.38
N SER A 76 -9.04 -24.65 6.06
CA SER A 76 -9.27 -23.50 5.18
C SER A 76 -10.15 -22.48 5.86
N LEU A 77 -9.98 -21.23 5.52
CA LEU A 77 -10.79 -20.13 6.04
C LEU A 77 -12.19 -20.11 5.40
N THR A 78 -13.17 -19.68 6.18
CA THR A 78 -14.43 -19.17 5.65
C THR A 78 -14.23 -17.71 5.23
N GLU A 79 -15.23 -17.09 4.55
CA GLU A 79 -15.22 -15.66 4.25
C GLU A 79 -15.09 -14.80 5.52
N ASP A 80 -15.86 -15.16 6.58
CA ASP A 80 -15.74 -14.52 7.88
C ASP A 80 -14.37 -14.79 8.52
N GLY A 81 -13.80 -15.98 8.32
CA GLY A 81 -12.47 -16.34 8.76
C GLY A 81 -11.39 -15.44 8.15
N GLU A 82 -11.47 -15.15 6.86
CA GLU A 82 -10.56 -14.22 6.19
C GLU A 82 -10.69 -12.80 6.73
N ARG A 83 -11.93 -12.36 7.00
CA ARG A 83 -12.20 -11.05 7.61
C ARG A 83 -11.60 -10.96 9.01
N VAL A 84 -11.82 -11.98 9.84
CA VAL A 84 -11.27 -12.05 11.20
C VAL A 84 -9.75 -12.18 11.18
N GLN A 85 -9.16 -12.91 10.25
CA GLN A 85 -7.71 -12.99 10.07
C GLN A 85 -7.09 -11.60 9.86
N ARG A 86 -7.66 -10.79 8.96
CA ARG A 86 -7.17 -9.42 8.71
C ARG A 86 -7.24 -8.56 9.99
N TRP A 87 -8.33 -8.63 10.72
CA TRP A 87 -8.48 -7.90 11.99
C TRP A 87 -7.58 -8.42 13.09
N ALA A 88 -7.41 -9.74 13.21
CA ALA A 88 -6.55 -10.36 14.21
C ALA A 88 -5.08 -9.92 14.05
N LEU A 89 -4.59 -9.85 12.81
CA LEU A 89 -3.24 -9.34 12.52
C LEU A 89 -3.08 -7.90 13.01
N ARG A 90 -4.06 -7.03 12.73
CA ARG A 90 -4.03 -5.62 13.17
C ARG A 90 -4.07 -5.48 14.68
N ILE A 91 -5.01 -6.14 15.34
CA ILE A 91 -5.17 -6.06 16.81
C ILE A 91 -3.90 -6.51 17.52
N LEU A 92 -3.30 -7.62 17.10
CA LEU A 92 -2.08 -8.11 17.72
C LEU A 92 -0.88 -7.20 17.43
N ASP A 93 -0.83 -6.58 16.28
CA ASP A 93 0.19 -5.56 15.96
C ASP A 93 0.01 -4.29 16.82
N ASP A 94 -1.24 -3.82 17.01
CA ASP A 94 -1.55 -2.68 17.87
C ASP A 94 -1.17 -2.98 19.35
N PHE A 95 -1.39 -4.22 19.82
CA PHE A 95 -0.90 -4.65 21.15
C PHE A 95 0.63 -4.66 21.25
N GLN A 96 1.31 -5.14 20.20
CA GLN A 96 2.76 -5.12 20.16
C GLN A 96 3.29 -3.68 20.15
N GLN A 97 2.65 -2.80 19.38
CA GLN A 97 3.00 -1.38 19.34
C GLN A 97 2.84 -0.72 20.71
N LEU A 98 1.73 -0.97 21.42
CA LEU A 98 1.53 -0.48 22.80
C LEU A 98 2.66 -0.95 23.72
N HIS A 99 3.07 -2.20 23.63
CA HIS A 99 4.17 -2.74 24.40
C HIS A 99 5.50 -2.05 24.07
N ASP A 100 5.75 -1.83 22.78
CA ASP A 100 6.97 -1.19 22.30
C ASP A 100 7.03 0.30 22.69
N GLU A 101 5.91 1.02 22.67
CA GLU A 101 5.82 2.42 23.12
C GLU A 101 6.07 2.59 24.63
N LEU A 102 5.70 1.58 25.43
CA LEU A 102 5.88 1.60 26.89
C LEU A 102 7.25 1.03 27.33
N SER A 103 7.95 0.36 26.45
CA SER A 103 9.27 -0.20 26.73
C SER A 103 10.34 0.79 26.31
N ASP A 104 11.21 1.22 27.21
CA ASP A 104 12.37 2.08 26.93
C ASP A 104 13.44 1.43 26.01
N ALA A 105 13.17 0.23 25.49
CA ALA A 105 14.08 -0.57 24.67
C ALA A 105 13.88 -0.29 23.17
N HIS A 106 14.17 0.94 22.70
CA HIS A 106 13.79 1.40 21.36
C HIS A 106 14.93 1.56 20.37
N ASP A 107 16.02 0.81 20.47
CA ASP A 107 17.15 0.97 19.55
C ASP A 107 17.00 0.21 18.22
N SER A 108 16.07 -0.75 18.08
CA SER A 108 15.92 -1.49 16.83
C SER A 108 14.45 -1.73 16.45
N PRO A 109 14.00 -1.22 15.27
CA PRO A 109 12.68 -1.51 14.74
C PRO A 109 12.48 -3.01 14.49
N ARG A 110 11.34 -3.56 14.91
CA ARG A 110 11.02 -5.00 14.78
C ARG A 110 9.54 -5.23 14.46
N GLY A 111 9.22 -6.44 14.00
CA GLY A 111 7.85 -6.84 13.68
C GLY A 111 7.54 -6.76 12.19
N ARG A 112 6.25 -6.77 11.84
CA ARG A 112 5.81 -6.81 10.44
C ARG A 112 5.53 -5.42 9.89
N LEU A 113 5.90 -5.22 8.62
CA LEU A 113 5.50 -4.08 7.79
C LEU A 113 4.90 -4.59 6.48
N HIS A 114 3.66 -4.22 6.20
CA HIS A 114 2.98 -4.54 4.97
C HIS A 114 2.89 -3.28 4.09
N LEU A 115 3.69 -3.26 3.04
CA LEU A 115 3.86 -2.11 2.15
C LEU A 115 3.13 -2.36 0.83
N CYS A 116 2.67 -1.29 0.19
CA CYS A 116 2.23 -1.37 -1.20
C CYS A 116 2.73 -0.19 -2.04
N SER A 117 2.78 -0.39 -3.36
CA SER A 117 3.13 0.63 -4.35
C SER A 117 2.57 0.29 -5.72
N SER A 118 2.73 1.19 -6.71
CA SER A 118 2.46 0.89 -8.11
C SER A 118 3.49 -0.10 -8.68
N PHE A 119 3.11 -0.86 -9.74
CA PHE A 119 4.02 -1.85 -10.32
C PHE A 119 5.35 -1.26 -10.76
N GLY A 120 5.35 -0.23 -11.59
CA GLY A 120 6.59 0.32 -12.15
C GLY A 120 7.49 0.92 -11.07
N PHE A 121 6.98 1.84 -10.25
CA PHE A 121 7.77 2.48 -9.19
C PHE A 121 8.15 1.48 -8.10
N GLY A 122 7.23 0.60 -7.74
CA GLY A 122 7.46 -0.45 -6.75
C GLY A 122 8.60 -1.37 -7.14
N ARG A 123 8.58 -1.88 -8.36
CA ARG A 123 9.64 -2.77 -8.87
C ARG A 123 10.99 -2.08 -9.01
N ASN A 124 11.01 -0.89 -9.59
CA ASN A 124 12.27 -0.25 -9.99
C ASN A 124 12.96 0.53 -8.85
N HIS A 125 12.18 1.02 -7.87
CA HIS A 125 12.70 1.90 -6.82
C HIS A 125 12.38 1.42 -5.40
N VAL A 126 11.15 0.96 -5.12
CA VAL A 126 10.78 0.54 -3.76
C VAL A 126 11.41 -0.79 -3.39
N ALA A 127 11.38 -1.79 -4.28
CA ALA A 127 11.92 -3.11 -3.98
C ALA A 127 13.43 -3.08 -3.68
N PRO A 128 14.28 -2.35 -4.43
CA PRO A 128 15.69 -2.16 -4.04
C PRO A 128 15.85 -1.46 -2.68
N ALA A 129 15.05 -0.42 -2.40
CA ALA A 129 15.09 0.28 -1.12
C ALA A 129 14.69 -0.63 0.04
N VAL A 130 13.64 -1.45 -0.13
CA VAL A 130 13.19 -2.43 0.86
C VAL A 130 14.25 -3.49 1.15
N SER A 131 15.00 -3.92 0.12
CA SER A 131 16.12 -4.86 0.32
C SER A 131 17.19 -4.28 1.26
N LEU A 132 17.56 -3.01 1.07
CA LEU A 132 18.52 -2.32 1.95
C LEU A 132 17.93 -2.05 3.35
N LEU A 133 16.63 -1.77 3.43
CA LEU A 133 15.94 -1.59 4.71
C LEU A 133 15.97 -2.88 5.53
N ALA A 134 15.71 -4.04 4.90
CA ALA A 134 15.75 -5.34 5.56
C ALA A 134 17.16 -5.72 6.03
N GLU A 135 18.20 -5.34 5.28
CA GLU A 135 19.59 -5.51 5.70
C GLU A 135 19.92 -4.65 6.94
N ARG A 136 19.42 -3.41 6.97
CA ARG A 136 19.66 -2.48 8.08
C ARG A 136 18.91 -2.87 9.36
N TYR A 137 17.71 -3.47 9.22
CA TYR A 137 16.83 -3.84 10.33
C TYR A 137 16.39 -5.30 10.20
N PRO A 138 17.24 -6.26 10.59
CA PRO A 138 17.02 -7.70 10.38
C PRO A 138 15.77 -8.25 11.10
N ASP A 139 15.30 -7.56 12.15
CA ASP A 139 14.12 -7.95 12.94
C ASP A 139 12.80 -7.47 12.30
N LEU A 140 12.86 -6.76 11.16
CA LEU A 140 11.67 -6.40 10.38
C LEU A 140 11.31 -7.50 9.38
N GLU A 141 10.08 -7.98 9.45
CA GLU A 141 9.47 -8.82 8.42
C GLU A 141 8.70 -7.91 7.44
N ILE A 142 9.23 -7.72 6.22
CA ILE A 142 8.67 -6.78 5.26
C ILE A 142 7.98 -7.55 4.13
N ARG A 143 6.70 -7.21 3.88
CA ARG A 143 5.95 -7.65 2.72
C ARG A 143 5.66 -6.45 1.81
N LEU A 144 5.97 -6.58 0.52
CA LEU A 144 5.68 -5.57 -0.50
C LEU A 144 4.73 -6.15 -1.54
N ASP A 145 3.55 -5.56 -1.67
CA ASP A 145 2.57 -5.90 -2.70
C ASP A 145 2.46 -4.74 -3.70
N LEU A 146 2.29 -5.05 -5.00
CA LEU A 146 2.25 -4.05 -6.06
C LEU A 146 0.89 -4.05 -6.77
N PHE A 147 0.34 -2.84 -7.02
CA PHE A 147 -0.97 -2.67 -7.65
C PHE A 147 -1.02 -1.41 -8.51
N ASP A 148 -1.65 -1.51 -9.69
CA ASP A 148 -2.00 -0.35 -10.54
C ASP A 148 -3.50 0.01 -10.38
N ARG A 149 -4.06 -0.18 -9.18
CA ARG A 149 -5.41 0.21 -8.79
C ARG A 149 -5.39 1.08 -7.54
N VAL A 150 -6.52 1.69 -7.21
CA VAL A 150 -6.71 2.30 -5.90
C VAL A 150 -6.64 1.22 -4.82
N VAL A 151 -5.85 1.48 -3.80
CA VAL A 151 -5.71 0.63 -2.62
C VAL A 151 -6.35 1.33 -1.43
N ASP A 152 -7.26 0.64 -0.75
CA ASP A 152 -7.75 1.08 0.55
C ASP A 152 -6.78 0.57 1.63
N ILE A 153 -5.81 1.42 1.98
CA ILE A 153 -4.74 1.08 2.92
C ILE A 153 -5.31 0.51 4.23
N ILE A 154 -6.39 1.12 4.73
CA ILE A 154 -6.99 0.73 6.01
C ILE A 154 -7.72 -0.61 5.90
N ASN A 155 -8.60 -0.77 4.93
CA ASN A 155 -9.42 -1.97 4.82
C ASN A 155 -8.66 -3.18 4.28
N GLU A 156 -7.63 -2.94 3.43
CA GLU A 156 -6.78 -4.01 2.89
C GLU A 156 -5.62 -4.38 3.82
N GLY A 157 -5.38 -3.61 4.91
CA GLY A 157 -4.41 -3.96 5.94
C GLY A 157 -2.97 -3.62 5.61
N PHE A 158 -2.76 -2.59 4.80
CA PHE A 158 -1.43 -2.05 4.57
C PHE A 158 -1.02 -1.07 5.69
N ASP A 159 0.25 -1.09 6.04
CA ASP A 159 0.84 -0.14 6.98
C ASP A 159 1.31 1.13 6.27
N LEU A 160 1.76 0.99 5.02
CA LEU A 160 2.34 2.07 4.23
C LEU A 160 2.09 1.87 2.74
N GLU A 161 1.62 2.89 2.06
CA GLU A 161 1.64 2.98 0.59
C GLU A 161 2.74 3.95 0.14
N ILE A 162 3.60 3.51 -0.76
CA ILE A 162 4.49 4.39 -1.51
C ILE A 162 3.75 4.80 -2.77
N ARG A 163 3.18 6.01 -2.73
CA ARG A 163 2.25 6.55 -3.73
C ARG A 163 2.94 7.50 -4.69
N VAL A 164 2.71 7.30 -5.99
CA VAL A 164 3.07 8.28 -7.04
C VAL A 164 1.83 9.11 -7.37
N GLY A 165 1.89 10.42 -7.14
CA GLY A 165 0.77 11.37 -7.30
C GLY A 165 0.46 12.09 -6.01
N ASP A 166 -0.10 13.31 -6.12
CA ASP A 166 -0.25 14.25 -5.00
C ASP A 166 -1.63 14.18 -4.31
N ASP A 167 -2.52 13.30 -4.78
CA ASP A 167 -3.84 13.09 -4.16
C ASP A 167 -3.72 12.18 -2.94
N ILE A 168 -3.72 12.77 -1.75
CA ILE A 168 -3.62 12.07 -0.46
C ILE A 168 -4.95 12.24 0.28
N PRO A 169 -5.71 11.14 0.55
CA PRO A 169 -6.96 11.23 1.29
C PRO A 169 -6.75 11.82 2.69
N GLY A 170 -7.65 12.74 3.11
CA GLY A 170 -7.50 13.50 4.36
C GLY A 170 -7.44 12.69 5.66
N GLN A 171 -7.79 11.41 5.61
CA GLN A 171 -7.69 10.47 6.76
C GLN A 171 -6.31 9.80 6.88
N HIS A 172 -5.36 10.15 6.00
CA HIS A 172 -4.02 9.59 5.99
C HIS A 172 -2.97 10.68 6.22
N ILE A 173 -1.81 10.26 6.70
CA ILE A 173 -0.62 11.09 6.77
C ILE A 173 0.20 10.85 5.51
N GLY A 174 0.55 11.95 4.80
CA GLY A 174 1.48 11.93 3.69
C GLY A 174 2.83 12.51 4.09
N ARG A 175 3.91 11.77 3.83
CA ARG A 175 5.28 12.26 3.95
C ARG A 175 5.93 12.28 2.57
N HIS A 176 6.34 13.45 2.12
CA HIS A 176 7.02 13.60 0.84
C HIS A 176 8.34 12.83 0.83
N LEU A 177 8.55 12.01 -0.18
CA LEU A 177 9.76 11.21 -0.38
C LEU A 177 10.67 11.85 -1.43
N VAL A 178 10.13 12.10 -2.63
CA VAL A 178 10.89 12.70 -3.74
C VAL A 178 9.95 13.38 -4.72
N SER A 179 10.41 14.49 -5.31
CA SER A 179 9.67 15.18 -6.36
C SER A 179 9.77 14.43 -7.69
N ASN A 180 8.65 14.35 -8.39
CA ASN A 180 8.55 13.78 -9.71
C ASN A 180 7.44 14.49 -10.51
N ARG A 181 7.56 14.44 -11.82
CA ARG A 181 6.54 14.93 -12.75
C ARG A 181 6.32 13.94 -13.89
N ARG A 182 5.17 14.01 -14.50
CA ARG A 182 4.90 13.30 -15.76
C ARG A 182 5.13 14.26 -16.93
N VAL A 183 5.66 13.71 -18.01
CA VAL A 183 5.93 14.40 -19.26
C VAL A 183 5.24 13.70 -20.42
N LEU A 184 4.96 14.45 -21.47
CA LEU A 184 4.39 13.93 -22.72
C LEU A 184 5.54 13.45 -23.61
N CYS A 185 5.44 12.24 -24.13
CA CYS A 185 6.46 11.68 -25.02
C CYS A 185 5.88 10.71 -26.03
N ALA A 186 6.62 10.50 -27.13
CA ALA A 186 6.28 9.53 -28.16
C ALA A 186 7.54 9.00 -28.83
N ALA A 187 7.46 7.83 -29.49
CA ALA A 187 8.56 7.31 -30.28
C ALA A 187 8.80 8.18 -31.53
N PRO A 188 10.08 8.36 -31.97
CA PRO A 188 10.41 9.11 -33.17
C PRO A 188 9.64 8.65 -34.41
N GLY A 189 9.49 7.34 -34.60
CA GLY A 189 8.78 6.77 -35.73
C GLY A 189 7.27 7.10 -35.74
N TYR A 190 6.66 7.32 -34.57
CA TYR A 190 5.28 7.82 -34.48
C TYR A 190 5.20 9.27 -34.95
N LEU A 191 6.10 10.12 -34.43
CA LEU A 191 6.14 11.55 -34.75
C LEU A 191 6.45 11.81 -36.24
N GLN A 192 7.30 10.98 -36.86
CA GLN A 192 7.55 11.06 -38.32
C GLN A 192 6.30 10.77 -39.16
N ARG A 193 5.44 9.87 -38.71
CA ARG A 193 4.21 9.51 -39.46
C ARG A 193 3.04 10.45 -39.23
N ARG A 194 2.91 10.95 -37.99
CA ARG A 194 1.71 11.69 -37.53
C ARG A 194 1.95 13.17 -37.27
N GLY A 195 3.20 13.62 -37.36
CA GLY A 195 3.62 14.96 -36.97
C GLY A 195 3.89 15.07 -35.48
N THR A 196 4.54 16.15 -35.06
CA THR A 196 4.81 16.49 -33.66
C THR A 196 3.81 17.54 -33.21
N PRO A 197 2.98 17.28 -32.16
CA PRO A 197 2.03 18.26 -31.68
C PRO A 197 2.76 19.50 -31.16
N GLN A 198 2.31 20.68 -31.57
CA GLN A 198 2.86 21.97 -31.17
C GLN A 198 2.00 22.69 -30.13
N LYS A 199 0.74 22.29 -30.00
CA LYS A 199 -0.23 22.83 -29.04
C LYS A 199 -0.98 21.71 -28.34
N LEU A 200 -1.49 22.01 -27.13
CA LEU A 200 -2.16 21.03 -26.29
C LEU A 200 -3.42 20.43 -26.96
N ASP A 201 -4.20 21.25 -27.65
CA ASP A 201 -5.42 20.85 -28.34
C ASP A 201 -5.18 19.90 -29.53
N GLU A 202 -3.98 19.93 -30.13
CA GLU A 202 -3.61 19.00 -31.22
C GLU A 202 -3.53 17.54 -30.75
N LEU A 203 -3.38 17.30 -29.45
CA LEU A 203 -3.44 15.92 -28.88
C LEU A 203 -4.77 15.21 -29.18
N GLN A 204 -5.85 15.95 -29.41
CA GLN A 204 -7.14 15.37 -29.82
C GLN A 204 -7.09 14.73 -31.20
N GLN A 205 -6.09 15.07 -32.04
CA GLN A 205 -5.88 14.51 -33.38
C GLN A 205 -4.81 13.41 -33.39
N HIS A 206 -4.17 13.16 -32.25
CA HIS A 206 -3.19 12.12 -32.07
C HIS A 206 -3.78 10.88 -31.37
N ASP A 207 -3.20 9.73 -31.67
CA ASP A 207 -3.47 8.53 -30.87
C ASP A 207 -2.78 8.69 -29.51
N CYS A 208 -3.57 8.84 -28.46
CA CYS A 208 -3.06 8.97 -27.10
C CYS A 208 -3.22 7.65 -26.34
N LEU A 209 -2.15 7.21 -25.70
CA LEU A 209 -2.09 5.97 -24.95
C LEU A 209 -2.53 6.24 -23.51
N VAL A 210 -3.78 5.89 -23.19
CA VAL A 210 -4.40 6.25 -21.93
C VAL A 210 -4.14 5.18 -20.88
N ILE A 211 -3.58 5.61 -19.74
CA ILE A 211 -3.47 4.78 -18.55
C ILE A 211 -4.70 5.03 -17.68
N LYS A 212 -5.43 3.99 -17.33
CA LYS A 212 -6.50 4.08 -16.34
C LYS A 212 -5.88 4.06 -14.95
N GLU A 213 -5.52 5.22 -14.45
CA GLU A 213 -4.96 5.39 -13.12
C GLU A 213 -6.04 5.81 -12.13
N ARG A 214 -6.17 5.06 -11.03
CA ARG A 214 -6.99 5.41 -9.84
C ARG A 214 -8.37 5.99 -10.21
N ASP A 215 -8.77 7.07 -9.52
CA ASP A 215 -10.08 7.71 -9.67
C ASP A 215 -10.10 8.84 -10.71
N ASN A 216 -9.01 9.04 -11.45
CA ASN A 216 -8.94 10.08 -12.48
C ASN A 216 -9.92 9.79 -13.62
N ALA A 217 -10.56 10.85 -14.12
CA ALA A 217 -11.47 10.74 -15.26
C ALA A 217 -10.70 10.17 -16.46
N PHE A 218 -11.20 9.06 -16.99
CA PHE A 218 -10.57 8.36 -18.10
C PHE A 218 -10.47 9.26 -19.34
N GLY A 219 -9.25 9.39 -19.89
CA GLY A 219 -9.00 10.16 -21.08
C GLY A 219 -9.04 11.69 -20.89
N ILE A 220 -8.85 12.19 -19.67
CA ILE A 220 -8.60 13.60 -19.41
C ILE A 220 -7.22 13.74 -18.79
N TRP A 221 -6.34 14.52 -19.45
CA TRP A 221 -5.04 14.87 -18.90
C TRP A 221 -5.08 16.30 -18.34
N HIS A 222 -4.70 16.44 -17.07
CA HIS A 222 -4.53 17.73 -16.41
C HIS A 222 -3.05 18.06 -16.41
N LEU A 223 -2.68 19.15 -17.03
CA LEU A 223 -1.29 19.54 -17.24
C LEU A 223 -1.04 20.96 -16.73
N ASP A 224 0.11 21.17 -16.16
CA ASP A 224 0.54 22.45 -15.61
C ASP A 224 1.47 23.13 -16.62
N ARG A 225 1.25 24.44 -16.84
CA ARG A 225 2.10 25.33 -17.62
C ARG A 225 2.07 26.74 -17.03
N ASP A 226 3.21 27.35 -16.82
CA ASP A 226 3.37 28.77 -16.38
C ASP A 226 2.54 29.13 -15.14
N GLY A 227 2.35 28.18 -14.20
CA GLY A 227 1.58 28.36 -12.98
C GLY A 227 0.06 28.26 -13.16
N GLY A 228 -0.41 27.93 -14.35
CA GLY A 228 -1.81 27.57 -14.65
C GLY A 228 -1.97 26.09 -14.94
N GLN A 229 -3.19 25.58 -14.74
CA GLN A 229 -3.55 24.20 -15.09
C GLN A 229 -4.48 24.22 -16.29
N GLU A 230 -4.14 23.44 -17.32
CA GLU A 230 -4.95 23.20 -18.50
C GLU A 230 -5.37 21.74 -18.56
N SER A 231 -6.52 21.45 -19.18
CA SER A 231 -7.03 20.10 -19.31
C SER A 231 -7.33 19.80 -20.78
N VAL A 232 -6.94 18.63 -21.23
CA VAL A 232 -7.23 18.16 -22.59
C VAL A 232 -7.88 16.79 -22.53
N ARG A 233 -8.94 16.63 -23.33
CA ARG A 233 -9.54 15.32 -23.56
C ARG A 233 -8.75 14.59 -24.65
N VAL A 234 -8.28 13.40 -24.31
CA VAL A 234 -7.48 12.56 -25.19
C VAL A 234 -8.13 11.19 -25.41
N SER A 235 -7.87 10.59 -26.54
CA SER A 235 -8.35 9.25 -26.87
C SER A 235 -7.35 8.53 -27.77
N GLY A 236 -7.49 7.22 -27.87
CA GLY A 236 -6.69 6.40 -28.76
C GLY A 236 -7.16 4.94 -28.74
N PRO A 237 -6.65 4.12 -29.66
CA PRO A 237 -7.10 2.74 -29.83
C PRO A 237 -6.62 1.79 -28.71
N LEU A 238 -5.64 2.23 -27.90
CA LEU A 238 -5.01 1.40 -26.87
C LEU A 238 -5.07 2.07 -25.51
N SER A 239 -5.49 1.33 -24.51
CA SER A 239 -5.49 1.76 -23.11
C SER A 239 -5.25 0.57 -22.18
N SER A 240 -4.65 0.81 -21.03
CA SER A 240 -4.42 -0.21 -19.99
C SER A 240 -4.48 0.43 -18.62
N ASN A 241 -4.68 -0.38 -17.58
CA ASN A 241 -4.45 0.02 -16.20
C ASN A 241 -2.99 -0.19 -15.76
N ASN A 242 -2.15 -0.76 -16.63
CA ASN A 242 -0.73 -1.00 -16.34
C ASN A 242 0.14 -0.08 -17.18
N GLY A 243 0.90 0.79 -16.49
CA GLY A 243 1.73 1.80 -17.13
C GLY A 243 2.92 1.24 -17.91
N GLU A 244 3.42 0.06 -17.57
CA GLU A 244 4.52 -0.58 -18.31
C GLU A 244 4.08 -1.11 -19.66
N ILE A 245 2.87 -1.65 -19.76
CA ILE A 245 2.27 -2.06 -21.02
C ILE A 245 2.10 -0.85 -21.93
N VAL A 246 1.59 0.25 -21.39
CA VAL A 246 1.37 1.48 -22.17
C VAL A 246 2.69 2.09 -22.61
N LEU A 247 3.74 2.02 -21.79
CA LEU A 247 5.10 2.44 -22.16
C LEU A 247 5.65 1.59 -23.31
N GLN A 248 5.43 0.28 -23.28
CA GLN A 248 5.85 -0.59 -24.39
C GLN A 248 5.16 -0.20 -25.71
N TRP A 249 3.84 0.07 -25.69
CA TRP A 249 3.13 0.55 -26.89
C TRP A 249 3.65 1.90 -27.40
N ALA A 250 4.06 2.80 -26.49
CA ALA A 250 4.68 4.06 -26.90
C ALA A 250 6.01 3.82 -27.62
N LEU A 251 6.84 2.90 -27.11
CA LEU A 251 8.10 2.50 -27.76
C LEU A 251 7.86 1.84 -29.13
N ASP A 252 6.77 1.11 -29.29
CA ASP A 252 6.33 0.52 -30.56
C ASP A 252 5.74 1.57 -31.52
N GLY A 253 5.74 2.85 -31.13
CA GLY A 253 5.25 3.96 -31.97
C GLY A 253 3.73 3.96 -32.16
N ARG A 254 2.96 3.57 -31.12
CA ARG A 254 1.50 3.49 -31.18
C ARG A 254 0.80 4.78 -30.78
N GLY A 255 1.51 5.77 -30.19
CA GLY A 255 0.88 7.02 -29.79
C GLY A 255 1.71 7.87 -28.85
N VAL A 256 1.08 8.94 -28.37
CA VAL A 256 1.60 9.85 -27.35
C VAL A 256 1.26 9.31 -25.96
N LEU A 257 2.20 9.37 -25.04
CA LEU A 257 2.09 8.88 -23.67
C LEU A 257 2.36 10.02 -22.67
N LEU A 258 1.56 10.11 -21.61
CA LEU A 258 1.86 10.91 -20.43
C LEU A 258 2.45 9.98 -19.34
N ARG A 259 3.73 10.16 -18.98
CA ARG A 259 4.44 9.21 -18.10
C ARG A 259 5.40 9.92 -17.17
N SER A 260 5.60 9.34 -15.97
CA SER A 260 6.56 9.81 -14.97
C SER A 260 7.98 9.90 -15.53
N LEU A 261 8.66 10.99 -15.22
CA LEU A 261 9.99 11.27 -15.76
C LEU A 261 11.01 10.19 -15.33
N TRP A 262 10.94 9.69 -14.10
CA TRP A 262 11.82 8.61 -13.64
C TRP A 262 11.77 7.36 -14.54
N ASP A 263 10.63 7.09 -15.18
CA ASP A 263 10.43 5.90 -16.02
C ASP A 263 10.89 6.12 -17.47
N VAL A 264 10.71 7.34 -17.99
CA VAL A 264 11.01 7.65 -19.38
C VAL A 264 12.35 8.35 -19.61
N LYS A 265 12.97 8.94 -18.57
CA LYS A 265 14.24 9.68 -18.68
C LYS A 265 15.35 8.88 -19.39
N PRO A 266 15.62 7.61 -19.04
CA PRO A 266 16.63 6.84 -19.76
C PRO A 266 16.28 6.60 -21.25
N LEU A 267 14.99 6.52 -21.56
CA LEU A 267 14.50 6.33 -22.93
C LEU A 267 14.56 7.61 -23.76
N LEU A 268 14.36 8.76 -23.11
CA LEU A 268 14.56 10.09 -23.72
C LEU A 268 16.04 10.33 -24.02
N GLU A 269 16.93 10.02 -23.08
CA GLU A 269 18.39 10.15 -23.24
C GLU A 269 18.93 9.23 -24.35
N GLN A 270 18.33 8.04 -24.53
CA GLN A 270 18.67 7.09 -25.60
C GLN A 270 18.04 7.46 -26.95
N GLY A 271 17.18 8.48 -27.01
CA GLY A 271 16.43 8.85 -28.23
C GLY A 271 15.36 7.84 -28.65
N ARG A 272 15.02 6.88 -27.78
CA ARG A 272 13.93 5.91 -28.03
C ARG A 272 12.55 6.54 -27.89
N LEU A 273 12.44 7.55 -27.05
CA LEU A 273 11.31 8.45 -26.94
C LEU A 273 11.79 9.89 -27.12
N VAL A 274 10.90 10.74 -27.58
CA VAL A 274 11.10 12.19 -27.69
C VAL A 274 10.03 12.87 -26.86
N GLN A 275 10.42 13.81 -26.01
CA GLN A 275 9.48 14.65 -25.29
C GLN A 275 8.77 15.59 -26.28
N VAL A 276 7.46 15.77 -26.13
CA VAL A 276 6.64 16.69 -26.89
C VAL A 276 5.93 17.64 -25.94
N LEU A 277 5.61 18.86 -26.39
CA LEU A 277 4.96 19.86 -25.57
C LEU A 277 5.70 20.04 -24.22
N ASP A 278 7.01 20.31 -24.29
CA ASP A 278 7.92 20.33 -23.14
C ASP A 278 7.60 21.40 -22.08
N ASP A 279 6.84 22.43 -22.46
CA ASP A 279 6.25 23.44 -21.55
C ASP A 279 5.17 22.86 -20.62
N TYR A 280 4.65 21.66 -20.93
CA TYR A 280 3.59 21.01 -20.18
C TYR A 280 4.12 19.86 -19.36
N SER A 281 3.67 19.78 -18.11
CA SER A 281 3.94 18.64 -17.23
C SER A 281 2.77 18.40 -16.30
N GLN A 282 2.77 17.27 -15.60
CA GLN A 282 1.83 17.00 -14.51
C GLN A 282 2.63 16.66 -13.25
N SER A 283 2.36 17.37 -12.14
CA SER A 283 2.93 17.02 -10.85
C SER A 283 2.54 15.59 -10.45
N ALA A 284 3.50 14.79 -10.02
CA ALA A 284 3.30 13.41 -9.61
C ALA A 284 4.35 13.01 -8.60
N ASN A 285 4.49 13.77 -7.52
CA ASN A 285 5.44 13.52 -6.45
C ASN A 285 5.23 12.14 -5.82
N VAL A 286 6.27 11.64 -5.17
CA VAL A 286 6.21 10.36 -4.47
C VAL A 286 6.06 10.60 -2.97
N TRP A 287 5.10 9.92 -2.39
CA TRP A 287 4.72 10.07 -0.99
C TRP A 287 4.72 8.74 -0.26
N ALA A 288 5.13 8.76 1.00
CA ALA A 288 4.82 7.72 1.97
C ALA A 288 3.47 8.06 2.61
N VAL A 289 2.45 7.24 2.35
CA VAL A 289 1.07 7.46 2.81
C VAL A 289 0.66 6.35 3.77
N TYR A 290 0.21 6.70 4.97
CA TYR A 290 -0.13 5.74 6.01
C TYR A 290 -1.27 6.21 6.90
N PRO A 291 -2.01 5.30 7.56
CA PRO A 291 -3.10 5.65 8.47
C PRO A 291 -2.62 6.48 9.66
N THR A 292 -3.43 7.46 10.09
CA THR A 292 -3.13 8.33 11.24
C THR A 292 -2.87 7.53 12.53
N ARG A 293 -3.55 6.39 12.74
CA ARG A 293 -3.35 5.51 13.90
C ARG A 293 -1.92 4.98 14.03
N LEU A 294 -1.19 4.86 12.92
CA LEU A 294 0.19 4.37 12.89
C LEU A 294 1.25 5.48 13.03
N ALA A 295 0.84 6.74 13.27
CA ALA A 295 1.75 7.88 13.37
C ALA A 295 2.86 7.72 14.42
N HIS A 296 2.60 6.95 15.47
CA HIS A 296 3.53 6.70 16.57
C HIS A 296 4.27 5.36 16.46
N SER A 297 4.01 4.55 15.44
CA SER A 297 4.68 3.27 15.23
C SER A 297 6.18 3.45 14.96
N GLY A 298 7.04 2.91 15.84
CA GLY A 298 8.50 3.00 15.73
C GLY A 298 9.03 2.34 14.46
N LYS A 299 8.50 1.17 14.09
CA LYS A 299 8.86 0.45 12.85
C LYS A 299 8.49 1.22 11.60
N LEU A 300 7.29 1.85 11.58
CA LEU A 300 6.84 2.65 10.45
C LEU A 300 7.66 3.93 10.31
N ARG A 301 7.93 4.61 11.43
CA ARG A 301 8.78 5.81 11.45
C ARG A 301 10.17 5.53 10.88
N ALA A 302 10.83 4.46 11.36
CA ALA A 302 12.14 4.06 10.85
C ALA A 302 12.12 3.73 9.36
N CYS A 303 11.06 3.05 8.88
CA CYS A 303 10.86 2.78 7.46
C CYS A 303 10.71 4.07 6.65
N VAL A 304 9.85 4.99 7.08
CA VAL A 304 9.61 6.27 6.37
C VAL A 304 10.85 7.13 6.35
N GLU A 305 11.57 7.27 7.47
CA GLU A 305 12.83 8.02 7.56
C GLU A 305 13.90 7.41 6.65
N PHE A 306 14.02 6.08 6.63
CA PHE A 306 14.93 5.38 5.72
C PHE A 306 14.59 5.66 4.25
N LEU A 307 13.31 5.54 3.87
CA LEU A 307 12.87 5.81 2.49
C LEU A 307 13.09 7.27 2.11
N GLN A 308 12.83 8.23 3.01
CA GLN A 308 13.12 9.65 2.77
C GLN A 308 14.62 9.89 2.52
N ALA A 309 15.50 9.29 3.34
CA ALA A 309 16.95 9.41 3.16
C ALA A 309 17.41 8.75 1.86
N HIS A 310 16.89 7.57 1.53
CA HIS A 310 17.23 6.82 0.32
C HIS A 310 16.82 7.58 -0.95
N PHE A 311 15.58 8.08 -1.01
CA PHE A 311 15.06 8.77 -2.19
C PHE A 311 15.58 10.21 -2.35
N LYS A 312 15.99 10.87 -1.25
CA LYS A 312 16.60 12.22 -1.32
C LYS A 312 17.86 12.26 -2.19
N GLY A 313 18.57 11.13 -2.29
CA GLY A 313 19.76 10.99 -3.13
C GLY A 313 19.45 10.65 -4.60
N LEU A 314 18.20 10.38 -4.94
CA LEU A 314 17.78 10.02 -6.30
C LEU A 314 17.33 11.28 -7.06
N SER A 315 17.98 11.55 -8.17
CA SER A 315 17.51 12.53 -9.16
C SER A 315 16.56 11.81 -10.12
N LEU A 316 15.28 11.79 -9.79
CA LEU A 316 14.22 11.18 -10.61
C LEU A 316 13.81 12.07 -11.78
#